data_43a762fc58aba0340dbcf35403ed8940
#
_entry.id   43a762fc58aba0340dbcf35403ed8940
#
_cell.length_a   1.000
_cell.length_b   1.000
_cell.length_c   1.000
_cell.angle_alpha   90.00
_cell.angle_beta   90.00
_cell.angle_gamma   90.00
#
_symmetry.space_group_name_H-M   'P 1'
#
loop_
_entity.id
_entity.type
_entity.pdbx_description
1 polymer ?
#
loop_
_entity_poly.entity_id
_entity_poly.type
_entity_poly.pdbx_seq_one_letter_code
_entity_poly.pdbx_strand_id
1 'polypeptide(L)'
;MKGKLIFGFFFVFILSCGGGDDGPPPAPEGSLLIFPEQDSECTTGVSITETQSQVTFQWQVAKNTDRYTLTVINLSSNSPQSISTSATSAALSIEKGAPFSWSVVSSNTSSDDTAISETWLFYNAGSQTTYAPFPAQIQFPVSGSSNLANNDGQIELSWIGADVENDISTFEIYFSETNPPTLLQSVTSNITQIAVDVSSGTTYYWKVISIDAEGNTSDSGVFDFKIL
;
A
#
# COMPACT_ATOMS: atom_id res chain seq x y z
N MET A 1 -72.87 -61.81 -0.29
CA MET A 1 -72.09 -61.47 0.91
C MET A 1 -70.94 -60.55 0.45
N LYS A 2 -70.97 -59.31 0.96
CA LYS A 2 -70.12 -58.21 0.46
C LYS A 2 -68.82 -58.17 1.26
N GLY A 3 -67.69 -58.39 0.60
CA GLY A 3 -66.34 -58.17 1.18
C GLY A 3 -65.88 -56.74 0.92
N LYS A 4 -65.59 -56.00 1.99
CA LYS A 4 -64.98 -54.65 1.93
C LYS A 4 -63.49 -54.76 1.83
N LEU A 5 -62.94 -54.22 0.76
CA LEU A 5 -61.49 -54.04 0.59
C LEU A 5 -61.06 -52.71 1.21
N ILE A 6 -60.26 -52.74 2.26
CA ILE A 6 -59.68 -51.58 2.91
C ILE A 6 -58.32 -51.28 2.22
N PHE A 7 -58.27 -50.12 1.54
CA PHE A 7 -57.09 -49.60 0.90
C PHE A 7 -56.29 -48.75 1.94
N GLY A 8 -55.22 -49.31 2.48
CA GLY A 8 -54.34 -48.58 3.39
C GLY A 8 -53.46 -47.60 2.63
N PHE A 9 -53.69 -46.34 2.87
CA PHE A 9 -52.85 -45.23 2.31
C PHE A 9 -51.60 -45.12 3.14
N PHE A 10 -50.46 -45.54 2.59
CA PHE A 10 -49.16 -45.42 3.23
C PHE A 10 -48.61 -44.04 2.95
N PHE A 11 -48.66 -43.16 3.95
CA PHE A 11 -48.11 -41.78 3.88
C PHE A 11 -46.60 -41.84 4.11
N VAL A 12 -45.81 -41.78 3.03
CA VAL A 12 -44.33 -41.65 3.11
C VAL A 12 -44.01 -40.21 3.46
N PHE A 13 -43.60 -39.98 4.71
CA PHE A 13 -42.95 -38.72 5.13
C PHE A 13 -41.54 -38.67 4.52
N ILE A 14 -41.38 -37.88 3.47
CA ILE A 14 -40.06 -37.50 2.99
C ILE A 14 -39.54 -36.41 3.97
N LEU A 15 -38.66 -36.81 4.88
CA LEU A 15 -37.84 -35.86 5.64
C LEU A 15 -36.87 -35.21 4.64
N SER A 16 -37.27 -34.04 4.14
CA SER A 16 -36.33 -33.12 3.45
C SER A 16 -35.29 -32.67 4.47
N CYS A 17 -34.10 -33.23 4.42
CA CYS A 17 -32.92 -32.70 5.07
C CYS A 17 -32.64 -31.37 4.36
N GLY A 18 -33.00 -30.23 4.96
CA GLY A 18 -32.55 -28.92 4.53
C GLY A 18 -31.03 -28.86 4.77
N GLY A 19 -30.25 -29.08 3.71
CA GLY A 19 -28.86 -28.69 3.68
C GLY A 19 -28.83 -27.16 3.81
N GLY A 20 -28.31 -26.66 4.93
CA GLY A 20 -27.93 -25.25 5.00
C GLY A 20 -26.92 -24.98 3.88
N ASP A 21 -27.27 -24.11 2.99
CA ASP A 21 -26.32 -23.51 2.05
C ASP A 21 -25.46 -22.58 2.90
N ASP A 22 -24.44 -23.15 3.54
CA ASP A 22 -23.38 -22.38 4.16
C ASP A 22 -22.63 -21.73 2.98
N GLY A 23 -22.97 -20.47 2.69
CA GLY A 23 -22.25 -19.67 1.69
C GLY A 23 -20.75 -19.69 1.98
N PRO A 24 -19.90 -19.24 1.03
CA PRO A 24 -18.46 -19.20 1.24
C PRO A 24 -18.15 -18.41 2.52
N PRO A 25 -17.13 -18.81 3.28
CA PRO A 25 -16.75 -18.10 4.49
C PRO A 25 -16.54 -16.61 4.19
N PRO A 26 -16.94 -15.70 5.09
CA PRO A 26 -16.79 -14.28 4.85
C PRO A 26 -15.31 -13.91 4.77
N ALA A 27 -14.92 -13.19 3.70
CA ALA A 27 -13.57 -12.66 3.52
C ALA A 27 -13.23 -11.63 4.61
N PRO A 28 -11.94 -11.51 5.01
CA PRO A 28 -11.48 -10.45 5.89
C PRO A 28 -11.71 -9.05 5.28
N GLU A 29 -11.91 -8.04 6.13
CA GLU A 29 -11.87 -6.63 5.73
C GLU A 29 -10.48 -6.03 6.03
N GLY A 30 -10.10 -4.97 5.30
CA GLY A 30 -8.87 -4.22 5.57
C GLY A 30 -8.97 -3.43 6.87
N SER A 31 -7.89 -3.43 7.66
CA SER A 31 -7.80 -2.63 8.88
C SER A 31 -7.64 -1.14 8.57
N LEU A 32 -8.22 -0.27 9.40
CA LEU A 32 -7.89 1.15 9.40
C LEU A 32 -6.67 1.37 10.29
N LEU A 33 -5.67 2.06 9.77
CA LEU A 33 -4.44 2.37 10.50
C LEU A 33 -4.71 3.48 11.53
N ILE A 34 -3.93 3.50 12.63
CA ILE A 34 -4.07 4.48 13.70
C ILE A 34 -2.73 5.19 13.97
N PHE A 35 -1.66 4.41 14.19
CA PHE A 35 -0.36 4.96 14.60
C PHE A 35 0.80 4.07 14.17
N PRO A 36 1.95 4.61 13.69
CA PRO A 36 2.23 6.04 13.43
C PRO A 36 1.28 6.66 12.42
N GLU A 37 0.95 7.97 12.59
CA GLU A 37 0.03 8.67 11.70
C GLU A 37 0.64 8.85 10.30
N GLN A 38 -0.23 9.02 9.30
CA GLN A 38 0.18 9.27 7.92
C GLN A 38 0.97 10.59 7.82
N ASP A 39 2.10 10.56 7.10
CA ASP A 39 2.98 11.70 6.80
C ASP A 39 3.45 12.46 8.07
N SER A 40 3.68 11.74 9.16
CA SER A 40 4.06 12.30 10.45
C SER A 40 5.46 11.89 10.90
N GLU A 41 6.00 12.63 11.88
CA GLU A 41 7.15 12.20 12.65
C GLU A 41 6.73 11.37 13.87
N CYS A 42 7.25 10.14 13.99
CA CYS A 42 7.07 9.32 15.16
C CYS A 42 8.12 9.64 16.22
N THR A 43 7.77 10.43 17.24
CA THR A 43 8.63 10.83 18.35
C THR A 43 8.47 9.97 19.60
N THR A 44 7.50 9.03 19.62
CA THR A 44 7.13 8.25 20.83
C THR A 44 7.80 6.88 20.89
N GLY A 45 8.68 6.55 19.94
CA GLY A 45 9.45 5.31 19.97
C GLY A 45 10.38 5.23 21.17
N VAL A 46 10.39 4.06 21.84
CA VAL A 46 11.32 3.82 22.97
C VAL A 46 12.72 3.58 22.40
N SER A 47 13.67 4.44 22.77
CA SER A 47 15.07 4.29 22.34
C SER A 47 15.66 2.98 22.89
N ILE A 48 16.16 2.11 21.99
CA ILE A 48 16.83 0.85 22.36
C ILE A 48 18.35 1.02 22.28
N THR A 49 18.82 1.66 21.20
CA THR A 49 20.23 2.00 20.96
C THR A 49 20.34 3.43 20.47
N GLU A 50 21.53 3.89 20.17
CA GLU A 50 21.76 5.20 19.52
C GLU A 50 21.08 5.28 18.16
N THR A 51 21.01 4.17 17.42
CA THR A 51 20.51 4.10 16.05
C THR A 51 19.15 3.43 15.90
N GLN A 52 18.57 2.88 16.95
CA GLN A 52 17.29 2.15 16.89
C GLN A 52 16.32 2.57 18.01
N SER A 53 15.05 2.60 17.65
CA SER A 53 13.94 2.73 18.61
C SER A 53 12.90 1.62 18.37
N GLN A 54 12.17 1.26 19.41
CA GLN A 54 11.01 0.39 19.32
C GLN A 54 9.78 1.28 19.10
N VAL A 55 9.11 1.09 17.97
CA VAL A 55 7.85 1.76 17.62
C VAL A 55 6.71 0.77 17.75
N THR A 56 5.63 1.18 18.42
CA THR A 56 4.40 0.38 18.53
C THR A 56 3.39 0.85 17.48
N PHE A 57 3.12 -0.01 16.49
CA PHE A 57 2.14 0.19 15.44
C PHE A 57 0.76 -0.18 15.97
N GLN A 58 -0.27 0.58 15.58
CA GLN A 58 -1.65 0.36 16.02
C GLN A 58 -2.62 0.50 14.85
N TRP A 59 -3.64 -0.35 14.84
CA TRP A 59 -4.71 -0.35 13.84
C TRP A 59 -6.04 -0.74 14.47
N GLN A 60 -7.13 -0.51 13.76
CA GLN A 60 -8.45 -0.93 14.21
C GLN A 60 -8.70 -2.40 13.93
N VAL A 61 -9.56 -3.00 14.74
CA VAL A 61 -10.09 -4.34 14.49
C VAL A 61 -10.80 -4.36 13.14
N ALA A 62 -10.45 -5.31 12.28
CA ALA A 62 -11.12 -5.56 11.02
C ALA A 62 -12.14 -6.70 11.17
N LYS A 63 -13.26 -6.62 10.44
CA LYS A 63 -14.27 -7.69 10.46
C LYS A 63 -13.73 -8.97 9.82
N ASN A 64 -14.23 -10.10 10.26
CA ASN A 64 -13.87 -11.42 9.75
C ASN A 64 -12.36 -11.70 9.76
N THR A 65 -11.64 -11.19 10.76
CA THR A 65 -10.17 -11.24 10.84
C THR A 65 -9.74 -11.89 12.14
N ASP A 66 -8.87 -12.91 12.04
CA ASP A 66 -8.28 -13.62 13.19
C ASP A 66 -6.81 -13.26 13.39
N ARG A 67 -6.16 -12.80 12.32
CA ARG A 67 -4.72 -12.55 12.28
C ARG A 67 -4.40 -11.33 11.45
N TYR A 68 -3.42 -10.60 11.90
CA TYR A 68 -2.85 -9.44 11.22
C TYR A 68 -1.38 -9.70 10.93
N THR A 69 -0.90 -9.30 9.77
CA THR A 69 0.52 -9.26 9.44
C THR A 69 0.89 -7.81 9.16
N LEU A 70 1.58 -7.19 10.11
CA LEU A 70 2.19 -5.88 9.96
C LEU A 70 3.42 -6.02 9.07
N THR A 71 3.55 -5.16 8.08
CA THR A 71 4.77 -4.98 7.27
C THR A 71 5.23 -3.54 7.35
N VAL A 72 6.51 -3.34 7.64
CA VAL A 72 7.17 -2.03 7.76
C VAL A 72 8.40 -2.05 6.85
N ILE A 73 8.54 -1.07 5.98
CA ILE A 73 9.62 -0.97 5.00
C ILE A 73 10.41 0.31 5.27
N ASN A 74 11.71 0.20 5.49
CA ASN A 74 12.61 1.34 5.49
C ASN A 74 12.79 1.82 4.04
N LEU A 75 12.37 3.06 3.74
CA LEU A 75 12.36 3.61 2.39
C LEU A 75 13.75 4.04 1.90
N SER A 76 14.71 4.26 2.81
CA SER A 76 16.10 4.57 2.45
C SER A 76 16.86 3.33 2.00
N SER A 77 16.64 2.19 2.65
CA SER A 77 17.34 0.92 2.37
C SER A 77 16.50 -0.11 1.61
N ASN A 78 15.22 0.17 1.42
CA ASN A 78 14.22 -0.73 0.85
C ASN A 78 14.14 -2.08 1.58
N SER A 79 14.37 -2.07 2.91
CA SER A 79 14.43 -3.27 3.75
C SER A 79 13.10 -3.50 4.47
N PRO A 80 12.38 -4.60 4.18
CA PRO A 80 11.13 -4.93 4.85
C PRO A 80 11.36 -5.66 6.17
N GLN A 81 10.48 -5.40 7.15
CA GLN A 81 10.30 -6.19 8.37
C GLN A 81 8.83 -6.54 8.51
N SER A 82 8.52 -7.75 8.95
CA SER A 82 7.13 -8.19 9.14
C SER A 82 6.96 -8.96 10.43
N ILE A 83 5.80 -8.81 11.07
CA ILE A 83 5.39 -9.58 12.25
C ILE A 83 3.90 -9.92 12.14
N SER A 84 3.54 -11.15 12.52
CA SER A 84 2.15 -11.59 12.58
C SER A 84 1.65 -11.67 14.02
N THR A 85 0.42 -11.20 14.26
CA THR A 85 -0.23 -11.16 15.57
C THR A 85 -1.75 -11.31 15.43
N SER A 86 -2.42 -11.70 16.51
CA SER A 86 -3.88 -11.61 16.64
C SER A 86 -4.35 -10.32 17.33
N ALA A 87 -3.42 -9.52 17.86
CA ALA A 87 -3.72 -8.23 18.47
C ALA A 87 -3.83 -7.13 17.39
N THR A 88 -4.39 -5.99 17.75
CA THR A 88 -4.49 -4.79 16.92
C THR A 88 -3.30 -3.84 17.12
N SER A 89 -2.21 -4.36 17.62
CA SER A 89 -0.95 -3.64 17.75
C SER A 89 0.23 -4.60 17.70
N ALA A 90 1.39 -4.09 17.26
CA ALA A 90 2.67 -4.80 17.31
C ALA A 90 3.81 -3.80 17.45
N ALA A 91 4.89 -4.20 18.12
CA ALA A 91 6.07 -3.39 18.27
C ALA A 91 7.21 -3.95 17.42
N LEU A 92 7.91 -3.07 16.70
CA LEU A 92 9.11 -3.39 15.93
C LEU A 92 10.25 -2.46 16.30
N SER A 93 11.46 -3.01 16.29
CA SER A 93 12.69 -2.22 16.42
C SER A 93 13.10 -1.76 15.05
N ILE A 94 13.12 -0.45 14.83
CA ILE A 94 13.44 0.18 13.55
C ILE A 94 14.50 1.25 13.70
N GLU A 95 15.14 1.62 12.61
CA GLU A 95 16.18 2.63 12.54
C GLU A 95 15.61 4.01 12.87
N LYS A 96 16.38 4.83 13.61
CA LYS A 96 16.07 6.24 13.86
C LYS A 96 16.52 7.11 12.70
N GLY A 97 15.86 8.26 12.52
CA GLY A 97 16.22 9.24 11.51
C GLY A 97 16.01 8.72 10.07
N ALA A 98 15.03 7.86 9.86
CA ALA A 98 14.75 7.27 8.55
C ALA A 98 13.24 7.28 8.24
N PRO A 99 12.88 7.41 6.94
CA PRO A 99 11.50 7.29 6.48
C PRO A 99 11.07 5.83 6.35
N PHE A 100 9.82 5.56 6.68
CA PHE A 100 9.21 4.24 6.59
C PHE A 100 7.84 4.29 5.93
N SER A 101 7.48 3.18 5.27
CA SER A 101 6.09 2.87 4.95
C SER A 101 5.61 1.68 5.78
N TRP A 102 4.30 1.63 6.07
CA TRP A 102 3.74 0.49 6.76
C TRP A 102 2.30 0.19 6.33
N SER A 103 1.96 -1.08 6.42
CA SER A 103 0.63 -1.59 6.11
C SER A 103 0.33 -2.85 6.91
N VAL A 104 -0.94 -3.24 6.96
CA VAL A 104 -1.42 -4.43 7.67
C VAL A 104 -2.25 -5.29 6.73
N VAL A 105 -1.89 -6.56 6.63
CA VAL A 105 -2.70 -7.58 5.96
C VAL A 105 -3.56 -8.29 6.99
N SER A 106 -4.87 -8.29 6.77
CA SER A 106 -5.87 -9.02 7.55
C SER A 106 -6.14 -10.38 6.92
N SER A 107 -6.20 -11.44 7.73
CA SER A 107 -6.49 -12.81 7.32
C SER A 107 -7.36 -13.53 8.35
N ASN A 108 -8.05 -14.60 7.96
CA ASN A 108 -8.74 -15.50 8.87
C ASN A 108 -8.44 -16.98 8.53
N THR A 109 -8.86 -17.89 9.41
CA THR A 109 -8.65 -19.33 9.24
C THR A 109 -9.74 -20.00 8.41
N SER A 110 -10.79 -19.26 8.05
CA SER A 110 -11.98 -19.80 7.37
C SER A 110 -11.95 -19.56 5.85
N SER A 111 -11.07 -18.68 5.36
CA SER A 111 -10.91 -18.32 3.95
C SER A 111 -9.42 -18.15 3.62
N ASP A 112 -9.05 -18.44 2.37
CA ASP A 112 -7.72 -18.12 1.83
C ASP A 112 -7.61 -16.64 1.39
N ASP A 113 -8.73 -15.89 1.42
CA ASP A 113 -8.75 -14.48 1.09
C ASP A 113 -8.01 -13.65 2.15
N THR A 114 -7.42 -12.57 1.71
CA THR A 114 -6.78 -11.56 2.56
C THR A 114 -7.23 -10.16 2.16
N ALA A 115 -7.16 -9.22 3.10
CA ALA A 115 -7.39 -7.81 2.80
C ALA A 115 -6.22 -6.99 3.34
N ILE A 116 -5.79 -5.99 2.55
CA ILE A 116 -4.70 -5.09 2.93
C ILE A 116 -5.28 -3.73 3.31
N SER A 117 -4.68 -3.08 4.31
CA SER A 117 -4.94 -1.68 4.67
C SER A 117 -4.42 -0.73 3.59
N GLU A 118 -4.67 0.56 3.74
CA GLU A 118 -3.84 1.59 3.12
C GLU A 118 -2.38 1.42 3.53
N THR A 119 -1.47 2.01 2.76
CA THR A 119 -0.05 2.13 3.13
C THR A 119 0.20 3.54 3.61
N TRP A 120 0.65 3.68 4.86
CA TRP A 120 0.98 4.96 5.46
C TRP A 120 2.48 5.17 5.52
N LEU A 121 2.89 6.43 5.44
CA LEU A 121 4.27 6.89 5.55
C LEU A 121 4.47 7.57 6.90
N PHE A 122 5.68 7.43 7.47
CA PHE A 122 6.08 8.19 8.65
C PHE A 122 7.60 8.27 8.72
N TYR A 123 8.10 9.22 9.47
CA TYR A 123 9.52 9.37 9.79
C TYR A 123 9.76 8.91 11.23
N ASN A 124 10.68 7.98 11.47
CA ASN A 124 11.03 7.58 12.83
C ASN A 124 12.07 8.57 13.39
N ALA A 125 11.71 9.30 14.44
CA ALA A 125 12.50 10.38 15.00
C ALA A 125 13.98 10.00 15.24
N GLY A 126 14.86 10.95 14.90
CA GLY A 126 16.30 10.90 15.10
C GLY A 126 16.80 12.11 15.88
N SER A 127 18.07 12.47 15.67
CA SER A 127 18.66 13.70 16.16
C SER A 127 18.66 14.83 15.12
N GLN A 128 17.96 14.63 14.00
CA GLN A 128 17.89 15.58 12.91
C GLN A 128 16.94 16.75 13.26
N THR A 129 17.24 17.91 12.74
CA THR A 129 16.41 19.13 12.87
C THR A 129 15.61 19.45 11.60
N THR A 130 15.93 18.76 10.49
CA THR A 130 15.22 18.82 9.20
C THR A 130 15.17 17.42 8.61
N TYR A 131 14.12 17.10 7.87
CA TYR A 131 13.88 15.79 7.29
C TYR A 131 13.80 15.90 5.78
N ALA A 132 14.43 14.96 5.06
CA ALA A 132 14.22 14.86 3.63
C ALA A 132 12.78 14.43 3.33
N PRO A 133 12.20 14.86 2.20
CA PRO A 133 10.88 14.38 1.77
C PRO A 133 10.79 12.85 1.72
N PHE A 134 9.60 12.31 1.88
CA PHE A 134 9.36 10.91 1.52
C PHE A 134 9.57 10.71 0.02
N PRO A 135 10.08 9.54 -0.42
CA PRO A 135 10.10 9.21 -1.83
C PRO A 135 8.71 9.35 -2.45
N ALA A 136 8.61 10.05 -3.59
CA ALA A 136 7.34 10.28 -4.24
C ALA A 136 6.63 8.95 -4.57
N GLN A 137 5.35 8.88 -4.24
CA GLN A 137 4.49 7.74 -4.54
C GLN A 137 3.99 7.84 -5.98
N ILE A 138 4.46 6.95 -6.83
CA ILE A 138 4.04 6.90 -8.23
C ILE A 138 2.59 6.41 -8.31
N GLN A 139 1.72 7.20 -8.96
CA GLN A 139 0.32 6.87 -9.17
C GLN A 139 0.08 6.26 -10.55
N PHE A 140 0.66 6.85 -11.59
CA PHE A 140 0.51 6.37 -12.96
C PHE A 140 1.61 6.92 -13.87
N PRO A 141 2.14 6.12 -14.83
CA PRO A 141 1.97 4.66 -14.96
C PRO A 141 2.74 3.88 -13.90
N VAL A 142 2.18 2.74 -13.46
CA VAL A 142 2.85 1.84 -12.49
C VAL A 142 3.85 0.93 -13.21
N SER A 143 4.86 0.45 -12.49
CA SER A 143 5.92 -0.40 -13.06
C SER A 143 5.38 -1.67 -13.70
N GLY A 144 5.93 -2.01 -14.88
CA GLY A 144 5.55 -3.18 -15.67
C GLY A 144 4.21 -3.07 -16.40
N SER A 145 3.51 -1.92 -16.32
CA SER A 145 2.22 -1.73 -16.96
C SER A 145 2.34 -1.55 -18.48
N SER A 146 1.25 -1.86 -19.20
CA SER A 146 1.08 -1.56 -20.61
C SER A 146 -0.08 -0.60 -20.78
N ASN A 147 0.16 0.52 -21.45
CA ASN A 147 -0.75 1.65 -21.54
C ASN A 147 -0.98 2.08 -22.99
N LEU A 148 -2.04 2.83 -23.23
CA LEU A 148 -2.30 3.49 -24.52
C LEU A 148 -1.99 4.98 -24.38
N ALA A 149 -1.37 5.55 -25.42
CA ALA A 149 -1.29 7.00 -25.54
C ALA A 149 -2.70 7.59 -25.77
N ASN A 150 -2.88 8.83 -25.36
CA ASN A 150 -4.07 9.60 -25.69
C ASN A 150 -4.10 9.98 -27.19
N ASN A 151 -5.15 10.71 -27.63
CA ASN A 151 -5.29 11.12 -29.04
C ASN A 151 -4.19 12.08 -29.54
N ASP A 152 -3.49 12.73 -28.61
CA ASP A 152 -2.39 13.65 -28.91
C ASP A 152 -1.02 12.94 -28.90
N GLY A 153 -0.99 11.61 -28.72
CA GLY A 153 0.25 10.82 -28.64
C GLY A 153 0.97 10.98 -27.29
N GLN A 154 0.25 11.29 -26.23
CA GLN A 154 0.82 11.55 -24.91
C GLN A 154 0.30 10.58 -23.86
N ILE A 155 1.06 10.44 -22.77
CA ILE A 155 0.63 9.78 -21.52
C ILE A 155 0.84 10.73 -20.34
N GLU A 156 -0.04 10.65 -19.35
CA GLU A 156 0.12 11.38 -18.10
C GLU A 156 1.05 10.60 -17.17
N LEU A 157 2.04 11.28 -16.61
CA LEU A 157 2.82 10.82 -15.46
C LEU A 157 2.26 11.50 -14.22
N SER A 158 1.90 10.74 -13.18
CA SER A 158 1.35 11.31 -11.96
C SER A 158 1.93 10.68 -10.70
N TRP A 159 2.09 11.51 -9.66
CA TRP A 159 2.71 11.13 -8.38
C TRP A 159 2.12 11.92 -7.22
N ILE A 160 2.39 11.45 -6.00
CA ILE A 160 2.10 12.18 -4.76
C ILE A 160 3.42 12.37 -4.03
N GLY A 161 3.74 13.59 -3.66
CA GLY A 161 4.81 13.92 -2.73
C GLY A 161 4.26 14.07 -1.31
N ALA A 162 5.07 13.69 -0.34
CA ALA A 162 4.78 13.88 1.07
C ALA A 162 6.05 14.25 1.83
N ASP A 163 5.90 15.04 2.88
CA ASP A 163 6.97 15.51 3.72
C ASP A 163 6.46 15.79 5.13
N VAL A 164 7.31 15.55 6.16
CA VAL A 164 6.95 15.77 7.57
C VAL A 164 6.73 17.27 7.87
N GLU A 165 7.54 18.12 7.26
CA GLU A 165 7.57 19.58 7.47
C GLU A 165 6.65 20.31 6.48
N ASN A 166 6.15 19.58 5.45
CA ASN A 166 5.30 20.09 4.36
C ASN A 166 5.96 21.20 3.55
N ASP A 167 7.27 21.08 3.32
CA ASP A 167 8.07 22.10 2.67
C ASP A 167 8.70 21.65 1.35
N ILE A 168 8.18 20.59 0.71
CA ILE A 168 8.58 20.23 -0.65
C ILE A 168 8.49 21.46 -1.54
N SER A 169 9.62 21.83 -2.13
CA SER A 169 9.73 23.00 -3.03
C SER A 169 9.59 22.60 -4.50
N THR A 170 10.18 21.45 -4.88
CA THR A 170 10.35 21.08 -6.29
C THR A 170 10.29 19.56 -6.47
N PHE A 171 9.75 19.14 -7.63
CA PHE A 171 9.93 17.79 -8.16
C PHE A 171 10.78 17.84 -9.43
N GLU A 172 11.78 16.97 -9.53
CA GLU A 172 12.50 16.70 -10.76
C GLU A 172 11.99 15.41 -11.36
N ILE A 173 11.50 15.49 -12.60
CA ILE A 173 10.97 14.35 -13.34
C ILE A 173 12.01 13.88 -14.34
N TYR A 174 12.42 12.62 -14.20
CA TYR A 174 13.32 11.93 -15.11
C TYR A 174 12.48 11.00 -15.97
N PHE A 175 12.66 11.06 -17.30
CA PHE A 175 11.90 10.27 -18.24
C PHE A 175 12.70 10.04 -19.51
N SER A 176 12.84 8.79 -19.96
CA SER A 176 13.47 8.44 -21.24
C SER A 176 13.20 6.98 -21.62
N GLU A 177 13.64 6.59 -22.83
CA GLU A 177 13.65 5.21 -23.32
C GLU A 177 14.82 4.39 -22.76
N THR A 178 15.76 5.01 -22.03
CA THR A 178 16.94 4.34 -21.46
C THR A 178 16.86 4.27 -19.93
N ASN A 179 17.45 3.24 -19.35
CA ASN A 179 17.61 3.09 -17.90
C ASN A 179 19.12 3.22 -17.56
N PRO A 180 19.51 4.17 -16.69
CA PRO A 180 18.68 5.11 -15.94
C PRO A 180 18.05 6.20 -16.83
N PRO A 181 16.85 6.72 -16.44
CA PRO A 181 16.21 7.80 -17.17
C PRO A 181 16.96 9.13 -17.00
N THR A 182 16.82 10.02 -17.99
CA THR A 182 17.42 11.36 -17.97
C THR A 182 16.44 12.40 -17.47
N LEU A 183 16.93 13.50 -16.89
CA LEU A 183 16.12 14.62 -16.45
C LEU A 183 15.30 15.19 -17.62
N LEU A 184 13.99 15.20 -17.46
CA LEU A 184 13.07 15.82 -18.42
C LEU A 184 12.81 17.28 -18.06
N GLN A 185 12.35 17.50 -16.84
CA GLN A 185 12.06 18.86 -16.33
C GLN A 185 11.93 18.87 -14.80
N SER A 186 12.01 20.10 -14.24
CA SER A 186 11.68 20.37 -12.83
C SER A 186 10.37 21.16 -12.78
N VAL A 187 9.52 20.84 -11.79
CA VAL A 187 8.26 21.52 -11.53
C VAL A 187 8.13 21.90 -10.06
N THR A 188 7.32 22.88 -9.76
CA THR A 188 7.02 23.30 -8.37
C THR A 188 6.13 22.27 -7.68
N SER A 189 6.14 22.23 -6.35
CA SER A 189 5.45 21.23 -5.52
C SER A 189 3.94 21.12 -5.73
N ASN A 190 3.30 22.17 -6.25
CA ASN A 190 1.86 22.13 -6.58
C ASN A 190 1.52 21.38 -7.88
N ILE A 191 2.53 20.96 -8.66
CA ILE A 191 2.37 20.15 -9.86
C ILE A 191 2.67 18.71 -9.50
N THR A 192 1.68 17.84 -9.63
CA THR A 192 1.78 16.41 -9.30
C THR A 192 1.45 15.50 -10.48
N GLN A 193 1.34 16.09 -11.67
CA GLN A 193 1.15 15.38 -12.93
C GLN A 193 1.66 16.20 -14.11
N ILE A 194 2.17 15.50 -15.13
CA ILE A 194 2.58 16.08 -16.39
C ILE A 194 2.23 15.14 -17.57
N ALA A 195 1.95 15.70 -18.73
CA ALA A 195 1.83 14.94 -19.96
C ALA A 195 3.19 14.86 -20.68
N VAL A 196 3.53 13.68 -21.19
CA VAL A 196 4.77 13.45 -21.96
C VAL A 196 4.46 12.78 -23.29
N ASP A 197 5.18 13.14 -24.34
CA ASP A 197 5.06 12.53 -25.67
C ASP A 197 5.62 11.11 -25.63
N VAL A 198 4.90 10.18 -26.28
CA VAL A 198 5.28 8.76 -26.31
C VAL A 198 4.99 8.14 -27.68
N SER A 199 5.67 7.04 -27.97
CA SER A 199 5.52 6.28 -29.22
C SER A 199 5.03 4.86 -28.95
N SER A 200 4.10 4.36 -29.78
CA SER A 200 3.61 2.98 -29.69
C SER A 200 4.75 1.96 -29.83
N GLY A 201 4.66 0.87 -29.10
CA GLY A 201 5.63 -0.22 -29.06
C GLY A 201 6.86 0.04 -28.18
N THR A 202 7.01 1.25 -27.62
CA THR A 202 8.20 1.69 -26.87
C THR A 202 8.04 1.46 -25.37
N THR A 203 9.14 1.09 -24.70
CA THR A 203 9.24 1.03 -23.23
C THR A 203 9.94 2.27 -22.74
N TYR A 204 9.36 2.91 -21.73
CA TYR A 204 9.88 4.09 -21.08
C TYR A 204 10.23 3.80 -19.62
N TYR A 205 11.21 4.55 -19.13
CA TYR A 205 11.67 4.53 -17.73
C TYR A 205 11.50 5.93 -17.15
N TRP A 206 11.05 6.01 -15.91
CA TRP A 206 10.86 7.28 -15.27
C TRP A 206 10.99 7.21 -13.75
N LYS A 207 11.28 8.35 -13.14
CA LYS A 207 11.32 8.54 -11.69
C LYS A 207 11.07 9.99 -11.32
N VAL A 208 10.79 10.21 -10.06
CA VAL A 208 10.65 11.53 -9.46
C VAL A 208 11.64 11.69 -8.31
N ILE A 209 12.35 12.81 -8.28
CA ILE A 209 13.14 13.28 -7.15
C ILE A 209 12.35 14.40 -6.47
N SER A 210 11.99 14.23 -5.20
CA SER A 210 11.40 15.28 -4.37
C SER A 210 12.51 16.08 -3.72
N ILE A 211 12.38 17.42 -3.66
CA ILE A 211 13.35 18.35 -3.09
C ILE A 211 12.59 19.30 -2.15
N ASP A 212 13.06 19.44 -0.89
CA ASP A 212 12.51 20.35 0.09
C ASP A 212 13.08 21.77 0.01
N ALA A 213 12.70 22.63 0.94
CA ALA A 213 13.17 24.03 1.02
C ALA A 213 14.65 24.13 1.43
N GLU A 214 15.19 23.17 2.16
CA GLU A 214 16.57 23.07 2.63
C GLU A 214 17.50 22.41 1.60
N GLY A 215 16.93 21.82 0.53
CA GLY A 215 17.66 21.11 -0.52
C GLY A 215 17.93 19.65 -0.22
N ASN A 216 17.28 19.04 0.80
CA ASN A 216 17.31 17.61 0.97
C ASN A 216 16.46 16.95 -0.12
N THR A 217 16.84 15.73 -0.49
CA THR A 217 16.22 15.05 -1.64
C THR A 217 15.84 13.61 -1.33
N SER A 218 14.81 13.12 -2.01
CA SER A 218 14.46 11.70 -2.02
C SER A 218 14.09 11.23 -3.43
N ASP A 219 14.43 9.98 -3.74
CA ASP A 219 14.27 9.33 -5.04
C ASP A 219 13.17 8.28 -4.96
N SER A 220 12.17 8.34 -5.86
CA SER A 220 11.07 7.37 -5.94
C SER A 220 11.51 5.96 -6.35
N GLY A 221 12.75 5.81 -6.85
CA GLY A 221 13.15 4.65 -7.62
C GLY A 221 12.68 4.73 -9.07
N VAL A 222 13.23 3.85 -9.94
CA VAL A 222 12.90 3.84 -11.36
C VAL A 222 11.72 2.91 -11.62
N PHE A 223 10.72 3.42 -12.33
CA PHE A 223 9.53 2.73 -12.81
C PHE A 223 9.61 2.57 -14.33
N ASP A 224 9.08 1.48 -14.86
CA ASP A 224 9.02 1.22 -16.29
C ASP A 224 7.58 0.95 -16.75
N PHE A 225 7.28 1.32 -17.98
CA PHE A 225 6.00 0.98 -18.63
C PHE A 225 6.16 0.91 -20.13
N LYS A 226 5.23 0.23 -20.80
CA LYS A 226 5.20 0.08 -22.25
C LYS A 226 3.99 0.78 -22.86
N ILE A 227 4.16 1.42 -24.02
CA ILE A 227 3.06 1.91 -24.85
C ILE A 227 2.70 0.84 -25.89
N LEU A 228 1.39 0.53 -26.02
CA LEU A 228 0.84 -0.46 -26.95
C LEU A 228 0.63 0.13 -28.36
#